data_2c8efcbaffdb5c1e373b9f2fbb9c8728
#
_entry.id   2c8efcbaffdb5c1e373b9f2fbb9c8728
#
_cell.length_a   1.000
_cell.length_b   1.000
_cell.length_c   1.000
_cell.angle_alpha   90.00
_cell.angle_beta   90.00
_cell.angle_gamma   90.00
#
_symmetry.space_group_name_H-M   'P 1'
#
loop_
_entity.id
_entity.type
_entity.pdbx_description
1 polymer ?
#
loop_
_entity_poly.entity_id
_entity_poly.type
_entity_poly.pdbx_seq_one_letter_code
_entity_poly.pdbx_strand_id
1 'polypeptide(L)'
;MDLEIDVEADWPGEAWDSLAARAADAAAHVAPELANPRLSASLLFTGDAEIHALNREWRGKDKPTNVLSFPMLERGDLAALNPDGPPELLGDIAI
;
A
#
# COMPACT_ATOMS: atom_id res chain seq x y z
N MET A 1 5.03 1.01 -10.76
CA MET A 1 4.87 1.48 -9.36
C MET A 1 6.01 0.93 -8.52
N ASP A 2 6.60 1.79 -7.74
CA ASP A 2 7.68 1.42 -6.82
C ASP A 2 7.10 1.06 -5.45
N LEU A 3 7.49 -0.09 -4.89
CA LEU A 3 6.94 -0.58 -3.63
C LEU A 3 8.02 -0.62 -2.56
N GLU A 4 7.76 0.00 -1.42
CA GLU A 4 8.53 -0.16 -0.20
C GLU A 4 7.83 -1.17 0.69
N ILE A 5 8.52 -2.26 1.05
CA ILE A 5 7.92 -3.37 1.77
C ILE A 5 8.72 -3.63 3.05
N ASP A 6 8.03 -3.50 4.19
CA ASP A 6 8.55 -3.84 5.50
C ASP A 6 7.77 -5.03 6.06
N VAL A 7 8.47 -6.09 6.44
CA VAL A 7 7.87 -7.30 6.97
C VAL A 7 8.41 -7.55 8.38
N GLU A 8 7.53 -7.59 9.37
CA GLU A 8 7.93 -7.87 10.73
C GLU A 8 8.28 -9.35 10.94
N ALA A 9 9.09 -9.62 11.99
CA ALA A 9 9.71 -10.92 12.19
C ALA A 9 8.72 -12.09 12.40
N ASP A 10 7.50 -11.79 12.87
CA ASP A 10 6.48 -12.82 13.14
C ASP A 10 5.80 -13.36 11.87
N TRP A 11 6.00 -12.70 10.75
CA TRP A 11 5.46 -13.17 9.48
C TRP A 11 6.26 -14.36 8.95
N PRO A 12 5.60 -15.36 8.33
CA PRO A 12 6.29 -16.48 7.72
C PRO A 12 7.33 -16.04 6.70
N GLY A 13 8.40 -16.82 6.56
CA GLY A 13 9.43 -16.56 5.55
C GLY A 13 8.90 -16.86 4.15
N GLU A 14 8.44 -15.83 3.47
CA GLU A 14 7.90 -15.88 2.12
C GLU A 14 8.52 -14.79 1.26
N ALA A 15 8.38 -14.90 -0.07
CA ALA A 15 8.81 -13.87 -1.01
C ALA A 15 7.74 -12.76 -1.11
N TRP A 16 7.55 -12.02 -0.03
CA TRP A 16 6.52 -10.98 0.07
C TRP A 16 6.67 -9.90 -1.00
N ASP A 17 7.92 -9.54 -1.33
CA ASP A 17 8.23 -8.57 -2.38
C ASP A 17 7.68 -9.02 -3.74
N SER A 18 7.89 -10.28 -4.08
CA SER A 18 7.41 -10.85 -5.34
C SER A 18 5.89 -10.93 -5.39
N LEU A 19 5.26 -11.30 -4.27
CA LEU A 19 3.80 -11.37 -4.17
C LEU A 19 3.18 -9.97 -4.29
N ALA A 20 3.77 -8.98 -3.64
CA ALA A 20 3.31 -7.60 -3.72
C ALA A 20 3.45 -7.04 -5.13
N ALA A 21 4.57 -7.31 -5.81
CA ALA A 21 4.78 -6.88 -7.19
C ALA A 21 3.75 -7.51 -8.14
N ARG A 22 3.44 -8.79 -7.96
CA ARG A 22 2.41 -9.48 -8.76
C ARG A 22 1.02 -8.91 -8.51
N ALA A 23 0.71 -8.58 -7.25
CA ALA A 23 -0.57 -7.94 -6.90
C ALA A 23 -0.69 -6.55 -7.54
N ALA A 24 0.39 -5.75 -7.52
CA ALA A 24 0.43 -4.44 -8.15
C ALA A 24 0.25 -4.54 -9.66
N ASP A 25 0.91 -5.49 -10.32
CA ASP A 25 0.76 -5.72 -11.75
C ASP A 25 -0.67 -6.13 -12.11
N ALA A 26 -1.28 -7.00 -11.32
CA ALA A 26 -2.68 -7.41 -11.51
C ALA A 26 -3.63 -6.22 -11.35
N ALA A 27 -3.41 -5.37 -10.36
CA ALA A 27 -4.20 -4.16 -10.16
C ALA A 27 -4.08 -3.19 -11.34
N ALA A 28 -2.88 -3.04 -11.91
CA ALA A 28 -2.64 -2.18 -13.05
C ALA A 28 -3.34 -2.68 -14.34
N HIS A 29 -3.61 -3.97 -14.46
CA HIS A 29 -4.40 -4.51 -15.57
C HIS A 29 -5.85 -4.05 -15.52
N VAL A 30 -6.41 -3.87 -14.33
CA VAL A 30 -7.78 -3.41 -14.11
C VAL A 30 -7.86 -1.89 -14.08
N ALA A 31 -6.84 -1.24 -13.49
CA ALA A 31 -6.74 0.20 -13.36
C ALA A 31 -5.41 0.68 -13.98
N PRO A 32 -5.36 0.94 -15.31
CA PRO A 32 -4.12 1.27 -16.01
C PRO A 32 -3.39 2.51 -15.47
N GLU A 33 -4.08 3.42 -14.81
CA GLU A 33 -3.48 4.58 -14.15
C GLU A 33 -2.45 4.19 -13.08
N LEU A 34 -2.53 2.96 -12.54
CA LEU A 34 -1.57 2.44 -11.58
C LEU A 34 -0.22 2.05 -12.21
N ALA A 35 -0.14 1.99 -13.53
CA ALA A 35 1.11 1.71 -14.23
C ALA A 35 2.03 2.93 -14.31
N ASN A 36 1.62 4.08 -13.79
CA ASN A 36 2.41 5.30 -13.81
C ASN A 36 3.73 5.11 -13.05
N PRO A 37 4.90 5.33 -13.69
CA PRO A 37 6.21 5.09 -13.06
C PRO A 37 6.54 6.03 -11.91
N ARG A 38 5.83 7.16 -11.77
CA ARG A 38 6.02 8.09 -10.64
C ARG A 38 5.44 7.55 -9.33
N LEU A 39 4.53 6.58 -9.38
CA LEU A 39 3.84 6.10 -8.19
C LEU A 39 4.74 5.25 -7.32
N SER A 40 4.63 5.46 -6.01
CA SER A 40 5.19 4.58 -4.99
C SER A 40 4.13 4.28 -3.95
N ALA A 41 4.25 3.14 -3.28
CA ALA A 41 3.39 2.77 -2.17
C ALA A 41 4.21 2.05 -1.12
N SER A 42 3.84 2.22 0.16
CA SER A 42 4.47 1.54 1.28
C SER A 42 3.55 0.45 1.79
N LEU A 43 4.10 -0.75 2.00
CA LEU A 43 3.42 -1.90 2.54
C LEU A 43 4.10 -2.32 3.84
N LEU A 44 3.34 -2.35 4.93
CA LEU A 44 3.82 -2.81 6.23
C LEU A 44 3.08 -4.08 6.62
N PHE A 45 3.81 -5.19 6.68
CA PHE A 45 3.30 -6.46 7.22
C PHE A 45 3.61 -6.48 8.70
N THR A 46 2.60 -6.25 9.54
CA THR A 46 2.74 -6.05 10.98
C THR A 46 1.91 -7.03 11.78
N GLY A 47 1.85 -6.87 13.10
CA GLY A 47 1.10 -7.73 14.00
C GLY A 47 -0.21 -7.11 14.46
N ASP A 48 -1.04 -7.92 15.12
CA ASP A 48 -2.37 -7.52 15.59
C ASP A 48 -2.32 -6.32 16.55
N ALA A 49 -1.31 -6.26 17.42
CA ALA A 49 -1.19 -5.17 18.38
C ALA A 49 -0.99 -3.81 17.71
N GLU A 50 -0.13 -3.74 16.70
CA GLU A 50 0.14 -2.50 15.98
C GLU A 50 -1.03 -2.10 15.09
N ILE A 51 -1.61 -3.04 14.36
CA ILE A 51 -2.74 -2.74 13.49
C ILE A 51 -3.99 -2.35 14.31
N HIS A 52 -4.16 -2.92 15.50
CA HIS A 52 -5.19 -2.51 16.45
C HIS A 52 -4.99 -1.05 16.88
N ALA A 53 -3.77 -0.68 17.23
CA ALA A 53 -3.45 0.69 17.63
C ALA A 53 -3.70 1.68 16.50
N LEU A 54 -3.31 1.35 15.28
CA LEU A 54 -3.55 2.17 14.10
C LEU A 54 -5.03 2.32 13.79
N ASN A 55 -5.79 1.22 13.89
CA ASN A 55 -7.22 1.23 13.63
C ASN A 55 -7.98 2.11 14.64
N ARG A 56 -7.59 2.03 15.92
CA ARG A 56 -8.15 2.87 16.99
C ARG A 56 -7.80 4.34 16.76
N GLU A 57 -6.54 4.65 16.46
CA GLU A 57 -6.06 6.03 16.28
C GLU A 57 -6.65 6.72 15.06
N TRP A 58 -6.67 6.03 13.92
CA TRP A 58 -7.01 6.65 12.65
C TRP A 58 -8.45 6.42 12.19
N ARG A 59 -9.12 5.37 12.67
CA ARG A 59 -10.49 5.04 12.29
C ARG A 59 -11.46 5.02 13.46
N GLY A 60 -10.98 5.20 14.70
CA GLY A 60 -11.79 5.17 15.89
C GLY A 60 -12.37 3.79 16.23
N LYS A 61 -11.78 2.72 15.69
CA LYS A 61 -12.22 1.34 15.91
C LYS A 61 -11.25 0.62 16.81
N ASP A 62 -11.68 0.31 18.03
CA ASP A 62 -10.86 -0.32 19.06
C ASP A 62 -10.81 -1.84 18.88
N LYS A 63 -10.26 -2.28 17.75
CA LYS A 63 -10.06 -3.69 17.41
C LYS A 63 -9.02 -3.83 16.30
N PRO A 64 -8.35 -4.99 16.18
CA PRO A 64 -7.51 -5.25 15.02
C PRO A 64 -8.35 -5.43 13.74
N THR A 65 -7.71 -5.27 12.60
CA THR A 65 -8.29 -5.51 11.28
C THR A 65 -7.25 -6.21 10.40
N ASN A 66 -7.69 -6.80 9.29
CA ASN A 66 -6.76 -7.49 8.39
C ASN A 66 -5.92 -6.53 7.57
N VAL A 67 -6.46 -5.36 7.24
CA VAL A 67 -5.79 -4.39 6.39
C VAL A 67 -6.27 -2.97 6.69
N LEU A 68 -5.33 -2.03 6.66
CA LEU A 68 -5.61 -0.59 6.71
C LEU A 68 -4.93 0.09 5.52
N SER A 69 -5.67 0.93 4.81
CA SER A 69 -5.16 1.73 3.71
C SER A 69 -5.25 3.21 4.04
N PHE A 70 -4.17 3.93 3.76
CA PHE A 70 -4.06 5.37 3.97
C PHE A 70 -3.75 6.03 2.62
N PRO A 71 -4.78 6.30 1.78
CA PRO A 71 -4.54 6.88 0.46
C PRO A 71 -4.08 8.33 0.55
N MET A 72 -3.13 8.69 -0.30
CA MET A 72 -2.58 10.06 -0.41
C MET A 72 -3.04 10.75 -1.68
N LEU A 73 -3.55 10.00 -2.66
CA LEU A 73 -4.08 10.52 -3.92
C LEU A 73 -5.52 10.08 -4.12
N GLU A 74 -6.35 10.97 -4.59
CA GLU A 74 -7.70 10.62 -5.04
C GLU A 74 -7.63 10.02 -6.45
N ARG A 75 -8.64 9.24 -6.80
CA ARG A 75 -8.68 8.54 -8.09
C ARG A 75 -8.60 9.50 -9.28
N GLY A 76 -9.25 10.67 -9.20
CA GLY A 76 -9.20 11.68 -10.24
C GLY A 76 -7.81 12.26 -10.43
N ASP A 77 -7.12 12.55 -9.32
CA ASP A 77 -5.74 13.04 -9.34
C ASP A 77 -4.78 12.02 -9.90
N LEU A 78 -4.99 10.74 -9.56
CA LEU A 78 -4.20 9.62 -10.07
C LEU A 78 -4.32 9.50 -11.58
N ALA A 79 -5.53 9.55 -12.10
CA ALA A 79 -5.79 9.43 -13.54
C ALA A 79 -5.20 10.61 -14.33
N ALA A 80 -5.13 11.78 -13.72
CA ALA A 80 -4.60 13.01 -14.34
C ALA A 80 -3.08 13.15 -14.18
N LEU A 81 -2.41 12.27 -13.43
CA LEU A 81 -0.99 12.39 -13.15
C LEU A 81 -0.15 12.13 -14.39
N ASN A 82 0.67 13.11 -14.77
CA ASN A 82 1.61 12.98 -15.88
C ASN A 82 2.66 11.90 -15.52
N PRO A 83 3.02 10.98 -16.45
CA PRO A 83 4.03 9.96 -16.18
C PRO A 83 5.46 10.51 -16.04
N ASP A 84 5.71 11.74 -16.44
CA ASP A 84 7.00 12.40 -16.29
C ASP A 84 6.99 13.27 -15.04
N GLY A 85 8.02 13.16 -14.21
CA GLY A 85 8.20 14.00 -13.04
C GLY A 85 8.73 13.25 -11.82
N PRO A 86 8.78 13.91 -10.64
CA PRO A 86 9.30 13.29 -9.42
C PRO A 86 8.35 12.21 -8.89
N PRO A 87 8.85 11.31 -8.01
CA PRO A 87 8.02 10.30 -7.38
C PRO A 87 6.84 10.89 -6.62
N GLU A 88 5.69 10.21 -6.70
CA GLU A 88 4.48 10.57 -5.97
C GLU A 88 4.02 9.38 -5.11
N LEU A 89 3.75 9.62 -3.84
CA LEU A 89 3.27 8.59 -2.93
C LEU A 89 1.77 8.35 -3.16
N LEU A 90 1.42 7.15 -3.61
CA LEU A 90 0.03 6.72 -3.76
C LEU A 90 -0.64 6.54 -2.40
N GLY A 91 0.07 5.97 -1.45
CA GLY A 91 -0.42 5.75 -0.10
C GLY A 91 0.34 4.68 0.65
N ASP A 92 -0.11 4.42 1.88
CA ASP A 92 0.44 3.41 2.78
C ASP A 92 -0.61 2.35 3.05
N ILE A 93 -0.18 1.09 3.17
CA ILE A 93 -1.04 -0.05 3.50
C ILE A 93 -0.38 -0.82 4.63
N ALA A 94 -1.11 -1.05 5.72
CA ALA A 94 -0.72 -1.93 6.81
C ALA A 94 -1.56 -3.21 6.75
N ILE A 95 -0.91 -4.35 6.88
CA ILE A 95 -1.55 -5.67 6.78
C ILE A 95 -1.27 -6.49 8.02
#